data_71a280245f08d6a0bd9d19a1ed21136d
#
_entry.id   71a280245f08d6a0bd9d19a1ed21136d
#
_cell.length_a   1.000
_cell.length_b   1.000
_cell.length_c   1.000
_cell.angle_alpha   90.00
_cell.angle_beta   90.00
_cell.angle_gamma   90.00
#
_symmetry.space_group_name_H-M   'P 1'
#
loop_
_entity.id
_entity.type
_entity.pdbx_description
1 polymer ?
#
loop_
_entity_poly.entity_id
_entity_poly.type
_entity_poly.pdbx_seq_one_letter_code
_entity_poly.pdbx_strand_id
1 'polypeptide(L)'
;MSALPTNMTRRRFAQLIAAGGASVACAGVLSACGGNGADGSPSANDAGVKNQVIVAMNMNSEPAAGFDPFVSWGCGEHVHEPLIQSTLITTDVNLEFVNDLATEYYCADDGMTWYFTIRDDAKFTDGEPLSASDVAFTINGIIESEAAEADLSMVEKAVATDDTHVEITMTKPYNALLYTLAVVGIVPEHAHGEDYGANPIGSGRYMLEQWGRGQQVILKANPDYYGEAPKMERVVVVFMEEDAALAAVRAGQVDIAYTSATYSDQTSEGYELFACETVDSRGISLPSIAAGQTKADGANEYPAGNDVTCDLTVRRAINYGVDRQAMIDNVLNGYGTPAYSVCDSSPWGSPDMKVETDVEAAKKLLDEAGWASGEDGVRSKDGIRAAFDMYYASDDSVRQALAAEFADQMKELGIEVSIKGASWDDIYPHEFSTPILWGWGSNAPTELYELTYSQGWGNYACYDNAEIDSYLDEALAVPYIEDSYELFQKAQWDGTQGVAPQGAATWVWLANVDHLYFKRTGLEVAEQKPHPHGHGWSLVNNVDQWSWA
;
A
#
# COMPACT_ATOMS: atom_id res chain seq x y z
N MET A 1 17.63 -31.51 -2.57
CA MET A 1 16.46 -30.76 -2.10
C MET A 1 16.97 -29.85 -1.02
N SER A 2 17.49 -28.69 -1.39
CA SER A 2 17.94 -27.65 -0.47
C SER A 2 16.82 -26.62 -0.45
N ALA A 3 16.32 -26.32 0.74
CA ALA A 3 15.32 -25.30 0.97
C ALA A 3 15.82 -23.95 0.45
N LEU A 4 15.00 -23.28 -0.32
CA LEU A 4 15.19 -21.89 -0.73
C LEU A 4 15.18 -21.00 0.53
N PRO A 5 16.03 -19.98 0.63
CA PRO A 5 15.98 -19.05 1.75
C PRO A 5 14.72 -18.18 1.59
N THR A 6 13.78 -18.41 2.47
CA THR A 6 12.58 -17.61 2.62
C THR A 6 12.93 -16.23 3.15
N ASN A 7 12.55 -15.22 2.39
CA ASN A 7 12.15 -13.84 2.71
C ASN A 7 12.80 -13.13 3.91
N MET A 8 13.26 -11.96 3.60
CA MET A 8 13.69 -10.98 4.59
C MET A 8 12.51 -10.57 5.48
N THR A 9 12.67 -10.78 6.78
CA THR A 9 11.65 -10.46 7.75
C THR A 9 11.57 -8.96 8.01
N ARG A 10 10.35 -8.44 8.11
CA ARG A 10 9.91 -7.11 8.56
C ARG A 10 10.74 -6.53 9.73
N ARG A 11 11.39 -7.37 10.50
CA ARG A 11 12.17 -7.02 11.69
C ARG A 11 13.54 -6.38 11.39
N ARG A 12 14.14 -6.60 10.22
CA ARG A 12 15.40 -5.91 9.85
C ARG A 12 15.18 -4.44 9.55
N PHE A 13 13.99 -4.09 9.03
CA PHE A 13 13.60 -2.69 8.84
C PHE A 13 13.45 -1.96 10.18
N ALA A 14 12.77 -2.55 11.16
CA ALA A 14 12.66 -2.02 12.52
C ALA A 14 14.02 -1.88 13.24
N GLN A 15 14.99 -2.75 12.95
CA GLN A 15 16.34 -2.67 13.53
C GLN A 15 17.18 -1.53 12.92
N LEU A 16 16.93 -1.12 11.68
CA LEU A 16 17.56 0.06 11.08
C LEU A 16 17.02 1.36 11.72
N ILE A 17 15.75 1.41 12.06
CA ILE A 17 15.15 2.55 12.78
C ILE A 17 15.65 2.63 14.23
N ALA A 18 15.83 1.49 14.91
CA ALA A 18 16.32 1.45 16.30
C ALA A 18 17.80 1.84 16.45
N ALA A 19 18.62 1.73 15.40
CA ALA A 19 20.04 2.13 15.44
C ALA A 19 20.27 3.64 15.27
N GLY A 20 19.25 4.41 14.83
CA GLY A 20 19.32 5.87 14.64
C GLY A 20 18.82 6.72 15.83
N GLY A 21 18.27 6.09 16.85
CA GLY A 21 17.63 6.78 17.98
C GLY A 21 18.60 7.22 19.07
N ALA A 22 19.37 8.28 18.85
CA ALA A 22 19.98 9.05 19.92
C ALA A 22 19.12 10.27 20.20
N SER A 23 18.34 10.18 21.27
CA SER A 23 17.50 11.25 21.81
C SER A 23 18.33 12.50 22.12
N VAL A 24 18.06 13.59 21.42
CA VAL A 24 18.41 14.94 21.87
C VAL A 24 17.10 15.68 22.16
N ALA A 25 16.82 15.80 23.44
CA ALA A 25 15.80 16.67 23.96
C ALA A 25 16.19 18.13 23.67
N CYS A 26 15.47 18.81 22.77
CA CYS A 26 15.49 20.27 22.67
C CYS A 26 14.17 20.84 23.15
N ALA A 27 14.13 21.15 24.42
CA ALA A 27 13.12 22.03 24.99
C ALA A 27 13.48 23.48 24.68
N GLY A 28 12.51 24.23 24.12
CA GLY A 28 12.37 25.66 24.31
C GLY A 28 13.20 26.56 23.39
N VAL A 29 12.51 27.32 22.53
CA VAL A 29 12.59 28.80 22.51
C VAL A 29 11.35 29.34 21.78
N LEU A 30 10.33 29.65 22.55
CA LEU A 30 9.44 30.76 22.25
C LEU A 30 10.02 31.96 23.00
N SER A 31 10.62 32.90 22.31
CA SER A 31 10.83 34.24 22.86
C SER A 31 10.76 35.27 21.73
N ALA A 32 9.73 36.10 21.81
CA ALA A 32 9.54 37.26 20.98
C ALA A 32 10.55 38.35 21.38
N CYS A 33 11.00 39.08 20.39
CA CYS A 33 11.18 40.54 20.29
C CYS A 33 12.45 40.96 19.55
N GLY A 34 12.24 41.55 18.40
CA GLY A 34 12.90 42.79 17.95
C GLY A 34 14.35 42.70 17.48
N GLY A 35 14.54 42.90 16.16
CA GLY A 35 15.83 43.35 15.64
C GLY A 35 16.15 42.81 14.23
N ASN A 36 16.25 43.70 13.27
CA ASN A 36 16.63 43.48 11.87
C ASN A 36 17.78 42.47 11.67
N GLY A 37 17.56 41.49 10.79
CA GLY A 37 18.61 40.64 10.26
C GLY A 37 17.99 39.60 9.34
N ALA A 38 18.19 39.70 8.04
CA ALA A 38 17.76 38.76 7.04
C ALA A 38 18.30 37.37 7.32
N ASP A 39 17.39 36.36 7.35
CA ASP A 39 17.67 35.02 6.81
C ASP A 39 16.38 34.16 6.83
N GLY A 40 15.98 33.78 5.73
CA GLY A 40 15.31 32.72 5.04
C GLY A 40 14.47 31.71 5.82
N SER A 41 13.32 32.11 6.35
CA SER A 41 12.17 31.18 6.39
C SER A 41 11.37 31.35 5.09
N PRO A 42 10.87 30.30 4.43
CA PRO A 42 10.04 30.49 3.26
C PRO A 42 8.75 31.20 3.69
N SER A 43 8.66 32.47 3.33
CA SER A 43 7.50 33.32 3.56
C SER A 43 6.43 32.88 2.55
N ALA A 44 5.21 32.61 3.01
CA ALA A 44 4.02 32.29 2.24
C ALA A 44 3.54 33.40 1.27
N ASN A 45 4.43 34.26 0.80
CA ASN A 45 4.15 35.36 -0.13
C ASN A 45 5.22 35.51 -1.22
N ASP A 46 5.70 34.41 -1.81
CA ASP A 46 6.33 34.47 -3.12
C ASP A 46 5.25 34.25 -4.21
N ALA A 47 4.50 35.31 -4.49
CA ALA A 47 3.56 35.39 -5.63
C ALA A 47 4.31 35.40 -6.99
N GLY A 48 5.39 34.65 -7.10
CA GLY A 48 6.32 34.70 -8.22
C GLY A 48 6.69 33.38 -8.88
N VAL A 49 6.43 32.23 -8.26
CA VAL A 49 6.76 30.93 -8.88
C VAL A 49 5.47 30.22 -9.26
N LYS A 50 4.96 30.50 -10.45
CA LYS A 50 3.75 29.85 -11.00
C LYS A 50 3.91 28.34 -11.22
N ASN A 51 5.10 27.79 -11.06
CA ASN A 51 5.50 26.44 -11.41
C ASN A 51 5.99 25.64 -10.19
N GLN A 52 5.53 25.99 -8.98
CA GLN A 52 5.85 25.28 -7.74
C GLN A 52 4.58 24.84 -7.03
N VAL A 53 4.64 23.67 -6.39
CA VAL A 53 3.59 23.17 -5.49
C VAL A 53 4.20 22.71 -4.16
N ILE A 54 3.50 22.98 -3.05
CA ILE A 54 3.83 22.50 -1.71
C ILE A 54 2.79 21.47 -1.29
N VAL A 55 3.22 20.23 -1.13
CA VAL A 55 2.39 19.07 -0.80
C VAL A 55 2.67 18.64 0.63
N ALA A 56 1.68 18.65 1.50
CA ALA A 56 1.81 18.08 2.85
C ALA A 56 1.34 16.62 2.84
N MET A 57 2.24 15.73 3.28
CA MET A 57 1.98 14.30 3.46
C MET A 57 2.12 13.93 4.94
N ASN A 58 1.59 12.78 5.33
CA ASN A 58 1.78 12.24 6.67
C ASN A 58 3.27 11.98 6.96
N MET A 59 3.68 12.01 8.23
CA MET A 59 5.06 11.74 8.66
C MET A 59 5.56 10.37 8.17
N ASN A 60 4.70 9.37 8.12
CA ASN A 60 5.02 8.03 7.63
C ASN A 60 5.29 7.97 6.12
N SER A 61 5.04 9.06 5.38
CA SER A 61 5.36 9.16 3.95
C SER A 61 6.83 9.47 3.67
N GLU A 62 7.66 9.76 4.67
CA GLU A 62 9.09 9.98 4.43
C GLU A 62 9.75 8.67 4.00
N PRO A 63 10.51 8.63 2.87
CA PRO A 63 11.23 7.44 2.45
C PRO A 63 12.31 7.06 3.46
N ALA A 64 12.07 6.06 4.31
CA ALA A 64 12.97 5.71 5.41
C ALA A 64 14.37 5.29 4.91
N ALA A 65 14.43 4.50 3.84
CA ALA A 65 15.66 4.00 3.23
C ALA A 65 16.22 4.94 2.14
N GLY A 66 15.49 5.98 1.75
CA GLY A 66 15.86 6.90 0.67
C GLY A 66 15.28 6.51 -0.68
N PHE A 67 16.00 6.89 -1.75
CA PHE A 67 15.52 6.76 -3.13
C PHE A 67 16.26 5.67 -3.90
N ASP A 68 16.71 4.60 -3.22
CA ASP A 68 17.45 3.50 -3.82
C ASP A 68 16.54 2.27 -4.01
N PRO A 69 16.23 1.86 -5.25
CA PRO A 69 15.43 0.66 -5.53
C PRO A 69 16.05 -0.65 -5.02
N PHE A 70 17.37 -0.67 -4.76
CA PHE A 70 18.04 -1.86 -4.19
C PHE A 70 17.75 -2.06 -2.70
N VAL A 71 17.16 -1.06 -2.07
CA VAL A 71 16.70 -1.16 -0.68
C VAL A 71 15.20 -1.05 -0.66
N SER A 72 14.67 0.14 -0.84
CA SER A 72 13.25 0.42 -0.95
C SER A 72 13.05 1.85 -1.45
N TRP A 73 12.43 2.02 -2.60
CA TRP A 73 11.78 3.26 -2.92
C TRP A 73 10.33 3.16 -2.50
N GLY A 74 10.05 3.53 -1.26
CA GLY A 74 8.70 3.44 -0.74
C GLY A 74 8.64 3.88 0.72
N CYS A 75 7.47 3.73 1.30
CA CYS A 75 7.18 4.05 2.68
C CYS A 75 6.51 2.85 3.33
N GLY A 76 7.09 2.35 4.39
CA GLY A 76 6.68 1.08 4.96
C GLY A 76 7.01 -0.07 4.02
N GLU A 77 6.03 -0.91 3.72
CA GLU A 77 6.14 -2.08 2.85
C GLU A 77 5.62 -1.82 1.42
N HIS A 78 5.36 -0.55 1.07
CA HIS A 78 4.75 -0.18 -0.20
C HIS A 78 5.76 0.51 -1.11
N VAL A 79 6.03 -0.09 -2.26
CA VAL A 79 6.86 0.51 -3.31
C VAL A 79 5.99 1.43 -4.15
N HIS A 80 6.50 2.63 -4.45
CA HIS A 80 5.81 3.64 -5.23
C HIS A 80 6.46 3.87 -6.58
N GLU A 81 5.70 4.42 -7.52
CA GLU A 81 6.25 4.87 -8.79
C GLU A 81 7.29 5.97 -8.57
N PRO A 82 8.50 5.83 -9.13
CA PRO A 82 9.56 6.80 -8.93
C PRO A 82 9.31 8.09 -9.73
N LEU A 83 9.74 9.22 -9.18
CA LEU A 83 9.77 10.50 -9.87
C LEU A 83 11.19 10.85 -10.37
N ILE A 84 12.22 10.29 -9.71
CA ILE A 84 13.63 10.58 -9.96
C ILE A 84 14.22 9.62 -11.00
N GLN A 85 13.89 8.35 -10.91
CA GLN A 85 14.24 7.34 -11.89
C GLN A 85 13.11 7.18 -12.91
N SER A 86 13.44 6.68 -14.10
CA SER A 86 12.46 6.14 -15.06
C SER A 86 12.31 4.65 -14.86
N THR A 87 11.16 4.10 -15.23
CA THR A 87 10.85 2.67 -15.22
C THR A 87 10.90 2.08 -16.64
N LEU A 88 10.90 0.76 -16.79
CA LEU A 88 10.75 0.16 -18.11
C LEU A 88 9.38 0.47 -18.72
N ILE A 89 8.35 0.29 -17.91
CA ILE A 89 6.94 0.55 -18.23
C ILE A 89 6.31 1.27 -17.05
N THR A 90 5.14 1.85 -17.23
CA THR A 90 4.30 2.40 -16.17
C THR A 90 2.83 2.02 -16.41
N THR A 91 1.90 2.57 -15.65
CA THR A 91 0.46 2.40 -15.91
C THR A 91 -0.21 3.76 -16.13
N ASP A 92 -1.22 3.78 -17.00
CA ASP A 92 -2.07 4.95 -17.20
C ASP A 92 -3.15 5.07 -16.11
N VAL A 93 -4.08 6.02 -16.28
CA VAL A 93 -5.18 6.26 -15.33
C VAL A 93 -6.17 5.09 -15.22
N ASN A 94 -6.21 4.20 -16.20
CA ASN A 94 -7.03 2.99 -16.21
C ASN A 94 -6.26 1.75 -15.72
N LEU A 95 -5.03 1.92 -15.24
CA LEU A 95 -4.10 0.85 -14.85
C LEU A 95 -3.65 -0.05 -16.03
N GLU A 96 -3.78 0.42 -17.27
CA GLU A 96 -3.23 -0.27 -18.45
C GLU A 96 -1.72 0.00 -18.57
N PHE A 97 -0.94 -1.03 -18.88
CA PHE A 97 0.51 -0.88 -19.05
C PHE A 97 0.84 -0.01 -20.26
N VAL A 98 1.70 0.98 -20.03
CA VAL A 98 2.21 1.87 -21.08
C VAL A 98 3.74 1.90 -21.06
N ASN A 99 4.34 2.14 -22.21
CA ASN A 99 5.79 2.25 -22.35
C ASN A 99 6.33 3.49 -21.65
N ASP A 100 7.52 3.36 -21.01
CA ASP A 100 8.33 4.48 -20.52
C ASP A 100 9.74 4.41 -21.14
N LEU A 101 10.71 3.73 -20.51
CA LEU A 101 12.00 3.46 -21.19
C LEU A 101 11.86 2.42 -22.29
N ALA A 102 11.03 1.40 -22.10
CA ALA A 102 10.75 0.42 -23.13
C ALA A 102 9.95 1.06 -24.27
N THR A 103 10.33 0.74 -25.50
CA THR A 103 9.58 1.08 -26.73
C THR A 103 8.76 -0.10 -27.21
N GLU A 104 9.18 -1.32 -26.86
CA GLU A 104 8.52 -2.58 -27.18
C GLU A 104 8.90 -3.61 -26.13
N TYR A 105 7.97 -4.49 -25.76
CA TYR A 105 8.25 -5.66 -24.95
C TYR A 105 7.29 -6.81 -25.26
N TYR A 106 7.74 -8.04 -25.02
CA TYR A 106 6.90 -9.24 -25.15
C TYR A 106 7.48 -10.37 -24.29
N CYS A 107 6.61 -11.33 -23.94
CA CYS A 107 6.99 -12.57 -23.30
C CYS A 107 7.11 -13.69 -24.34
N ALA A 108 8.08 -14.58 -24.17
CA ALA A 108 8.14 -15.82 -24.96
C ALA A 108 6.91 -16.72 -24.66
N ASP A 109 6.54 -17.56 -25.64
CA ASP A 109 5.34 -18.44 -25.54
C ASP A 109 5.34 -19.36 -24.31
N ASP A 110 6.50 -19.69 -23.76
CA ASP A 110 6.66 -20.54 -22.59
C ASP A 110 6.60 -19.75 -21.26
N GLY A 111 6.44 -18.43 -21.30
CA GLY A 111 6.40 -17.57 -20.13
C GLY A 111 7.73 -17.43 -19.40
N MET A 112 8.85 -17.94 -19.95
CA MET A 112 10.14 -18.02 -19.27
C MET A 112 11.12 -16.91 -19.60
N THR A 113 10.85 -16.10 -20.62
CA THR A 113 11.74 -15.01 -21.01
C THR A 113 10.94 -13.80 -21.48
N TRP A 114 11.23 -12.66 -20.89
CA TRP A 114 10.73 -11.37 -21.33
C TRP A 114 11.80 -10.64 -22.11
N TYR A 115 11.41 -10.03 -23.21
CA TYR A 115 12.26 -9.23 -24.09
C TYR A 115 11.80 -7.78 -24.07
N PHE A 116 12.75 -6.87 -23.84
CA PHE A 116 12.50 -5.43 -23.84
C PHE A 116 13.44 -4.75 -24.84
N THR A 117 12.89 -3.87 -25.67
CA THR A 117 13.65 -2.92 -26.45
C THR A 117 13.48 -1.55 -25.79
N ILE A 118 14.58 -0.92 -25.39
CA ILE A 118 14.54 0.41 -24.76
C ILE A 118 14.93 1.50 -25.76
N ARG A 119 14.53 2.73 -25.45
CA ARG A 119 14.90 3.93 -26.19
C ARG A 119 16.41 4.21 -26.07
N ASP A 120 16.96 4.93 -27.05
CA ASP A 120 18.38 5.27 -27.16
C ASP A 120 18.69 6.75 -26.87
N ASP A 121 17.67 7.55 -26.55
CA ASP A 121 17.78 8.99 -26.32
C ASP A 121 17.69 9.41 -24.83
N ALA A 122 17.46 8.44 -23.91
CA ALA A 122 17.41 8.70 -22.48
C ALA A 122 18.81 8.93 -21.89
N LYS A 123 18.88 9.87 -20.93
CA LYS A 123 20.10 10.18 -20.19
C LYS A 123 19.83 10.28 -18.70
N PHE A 124 20.84 9.95 -17.93
CA PHE A 124 20.87 10.28 -16.52
C PHE A 124 21.13 11.78 -16.30
N THR A 125 20.80 12.26 -15.09
CA THR A 125 20.93 13.70 -14.73
C THR A 125 22.37 14.20 -14.61
N ASP A 126 23.36 13.32 -14.68
CA ASP A 126 24.79 13.66 -14.81
C ASP A 126 25.26 13.76 -16.26
N GLY A 127 24.37 13.46 -17.23
CA GLY A 127 24.59 13.58 -18.66
C GLY A 127 25.04 12.28 -19.35
N GLU A 128 25.34 11.21 -18.62
CA GLU A 128 25.68 9.91 -19.20
C GLU A 128 24.43 9.24 -19.82
N PRO A 129 24.57 8.53 -20.96
CA PRO A 129 23.44 7.84 -21.59
C PRO A 129 22.96 6.68 -20.73
N LEU A 130 21.64 6.46 -20.72
CA LEU A 130 21.02 5.26 -20.14
C LEU A 130 21.00 4.16 -21.22
N SER A 131 21.38 2.95 -20.85
CA SER A 131 21.47 1.80 -21.76
C SER A 131 20.86 0.53 -21.13
N ALA A 132 20.75 -0.51 -21.94
CA ALA A 132 20.27 -1.82 -21.49
C ALA A 132 21.16 -2.44 -20.39
N SER A 133 22.45 -2.05 -20.27
CA SER A 133 23.31 -2.51 -19.18
C SER A 133 22.86 -1.95 -17.83
N ASP A 134 22.36 -0.72 -17.76
CA ASP A 134 21.82 -0.13 -16.52
C ASP A 134 20.54 -0.85 -16.08
N VAL A 135 19.69 -1.24 -17.02
CA VAL A 135 18.51 -2.07 -16.75
C VAL A 135 18.90 -3.42 -16.18
N ALA A 136 19.83 -4.13 -16.83
CA ALA A 136 20.31 -5.42 -16.37
C ALA A 136 21.00 -5.32 -15.00
N PHE A 137 21.81 -4.28 -14.79
CA PHE A 137 22.44 -3.97 -13.50
C PHE A 137 21.40 -3.78 -12.40
N THR A 138 20.37 -2.96 -12.66
CA THR A 138 19.31 -2.67 -11.68
C THR A 138 18.55 -3.94 -11.27
N ILE A 139 18.08 -4.72 -12.24
CA ILE A 139 17.29 -5.93 -11.97
C ILE A 139 18.13 -6.95 -11.20
N ASN A 140 19.36 -7.22 -11.65
CA ASN A 140 20.24 -8.19 -10.97
C ASN A 140 20.64 -7.71 -9.57
N GLY A 141 20.88 -6.41 -9.40
CA GLY A 141 21.20 -5.85 -8.10
C GLY A 141 20.06 -5.95 -7.09
N ILE A 142 18.80 -5.78 -7.54
CA ILE A 142 17.61 -5.99 -6.70
C ILE A 142 17.49 -7.47 -6.32
N ILE A 143 17.70 -8.41 -7.26
CA ILE A 143 17.67 -9.87 -6.99
C ILE A 143 18.71 -10.25 -5.94
N GLU A 144 19.89 -9.65 -5.99
CA GLU A 144 20.99 -9.92 -5.06
C GLU A 144 20.82 -9.21 -3.69
N SER A 145 19.96 -8.21 -3.62
CA SER A 145 19.74 -7.40 -2.41
C SER A 145 18.82 -8.10 -1.42
N GLU A 146 19.32 -8.38 -0.21
CA GLU A 146 18.46 -8.84 0.89
C GLU A 146 17.55 -7.73 1.46
N ALA A 147 17.69 -6.50 1.00
CA ALA A 147 17.00 -5.32 1.54
C ALA A 147 15.94 -4.76 0.56
N ALA A 148 15.86 -5.30 -0.66
CA ALA A 148 14.92 -4.83 -1.66
C ALA A 148 13.48 -5.19 -1.29
N GLU A 149 12.59 -4.21 -1.39
CA GLU A 149 11.14 -4.38 -1.21
C GLU A 149 10.44 -4.81 -2.52
N ALA A 150 11.02 -4.47 -3.67
CA ALA A 150 10.50 -4.90 -4.96
C ALA A 150 10.70 -6.41 -5.14
N ASP A 151 9.61 -7.17 -5.29
CA ASP A 151 9.68 -8.62 -5.46
C ASP A 151 10.09 -8.99 -6.90
N LEU A 152 11.35 -9.39 -7.05
CA LEU A 152 11.92 -10.00 -8.26
C LEU A 152 12.38 -11.45 -7.99
N SER A 153 11.86 -12.12 -6.97
CA SER A 153 12.24 -13.49 -6.59
C SER A 153 11.99 -14.52 -7.69
N MET A 154 11.08 -14.23 -8.61
CA MET A 154 10.79 -15.08 -9.77
C MET A 154 11.72 -14.84 -10.95
N VAL A 155 12.58 -13.84 -10.91
CA VAL A 155 13.58 -13.56 -11.94
C VAL A 155 14.86 -14.33 -11.64
N GLU A 156 15.37 -15.07 -12.63
CA GLU A 156 16.67 -15.72 -12.55
C GLU A 156 17.80 -14.71 -12.82
N LYS A 157 17.64 -13.90 -13.85
CA LYS A 157 18.62 -12.89 -14.26
C LYS A 157 18.06 -11.94 -15.32
N ALA A 158 18.71 -10.79 -15.46
CA ALA A 158 18.57 -9.89 -16.61
C ALA A 158 19.91 -9.77 -17.36
N VAL A 159 19.86 -9.71 -18.69
CA VAL A 159 21.06 -9.61 -19.56
C VAL A 159 20.83 -8.56 -20.63
N ALA A 160 21.72 -7.58 -20.75
CA ALA A 160 21.79 -6.70 -21.89
C ALA A 160 22.45 -7.45 -23.05
N THR A 161 21.75 -7.59 -24.18
CA THR A 161 22.29 -8.25 -25.37
C THR A 161 22.99 -7.26 -26.32
N ASP A 162 22.62 -5.99 -26.24
CA ASP A 162 23.28 -4.82 -26.82
C ASP A 162 22.86 -3.56 -26.06
N ASP A 163 23.12 -2.36 -26.57
CA ASP A 163 22.86 -1.10 -25.89
C ASP A 163 21.36 -0.83 -25.64
N THR A 164 20.46 -1.49 -26.38
CA THR A 164 19.02 -1.24 -26.37
C THR A 164 18.15 -2.46 -26.09
N HIS A 165 18.70 -3.66 -26.00
CA HIS A 165 17.94 -4.88 -25.80
C HIS A 165 18.27 -5.57 -24.48
N VAL A 166 17.23 -5.92 -23.73
CA VAL A 166 17.31 -6.63 -22.44
C VAL A 166 16.51 -7.92 -22.53
N GLU A 167 17.09 -9.01 -22.07
CA GLU A 167 16.43 -10.29 -21.84
C GLU A 167 16.32 -10.54 -20.32
N ILE A 168 15.10 -10.79 -19.83
CA ILE A 168 14.83 -11.15 -18.43
C ILE A 168 14.38 -12.60 -18.38
N THR A 169 15.20 -13.48 -17.81
CA THR A 169 14.91 -14.89 -17.67
C THR A 169 14.22 -15.16 -16.32
N MET A 170 13.13 -15.92 -16.34
CA MET A 170 12.34 -16.28 -15.18
C MET A 170 12.74 -17.66 -14.64
N THR A 171 12.60 -17.88 -13.33
CA THR A 171 12.75 -19.19 -12.68
C THR A 171 11.55 -20.10 -12.92
N LYS A 172 10.38 -19.51 -13.08
CA LYS A 172 9.11 -20.12 -13.50
C LYS A 172 8.25 -19.05 -14.19
N PRO A 173 7.24 -19.42 -14.99
CA PRO A 173 6.33 -18.43 -15.56
C PRO A 173 5.71 -17.57 -14.46
N TYR A 174 5.68 -16.24 -14.69
CA TYR A 174 5.16 -15.28 -13.71
C TYR A 174 4.70 -14.01 -14.43
N ASN A 175 3.40 -13.88 -14.62
CA ASN A 175 2.82 -12.78 -15.39
C ASN A 175 2.74 -11.46 -14.62
N ALA A 176 2.85 -11.50 -13.29
CA ALA A 176 2.81 -10.30 -12.47
C ALA A 176 4.13 -9.48 -12.49
N LEU A 177 5.17 -9.94 -13.21
CA LEU A 177 6.45 -9.22 -13.36
C LEU A 177 6.24 -7.77 -13.82
N LEU A 178 5.30 -7.53 -14.74
CA LEU A 178 5.06 -6.19 -15.28
C LEU A 178 4.64 -5.18 -14.21
N TYR A 179 3.87 -5.60 -13.21
CA TYR A 179 3.49 -4.72 -12.09
C TYR A 179 4.70 -4.30 -11.26
N THR A 180 5.65 -5.21 -11.02
CA THR A 180 6.90 -4.89 -10.34
C THR A 180 7.76 -3.95 -11.20
N LEU A 181 7.89 -4.22 -12.50
CA LEU A 181 8.67 -3.38 -13.40
C LEU A 181 8.08 -1.97 -13.61
N ALA A 182 6.78 -1.79 -13.36
CA ALA A 182 6.13 -0.48 -13.44
C ALA A 182 6.50 0.46 -12.27
N VAL A 183 7.09 -0.07 -11.19
CA VAL A 183 7.51 0.71 -10.01
C VAL A 183 9.02 0.61 -9.74
N VAL A 184 9.75 -0.24 -10.43
CA VAL A 184 11.21 -0.37 -10.30
C VAL A 184 11.91 0.70 -11.14
N GLY A 185 12.48 1.69 -10.47
CA GLY A 185 13.27 2.74 -11.11
C GLY A 185 14.65 2.25 -11.54
N ILE A 186 15.08 2.57 -12.77
CA ILE A 186 16.38 2.18 -13.32
C ILE A 186 17.47 3.11 -12.79
N VAL A 187 18.53 2.54 -12.23
CA VAL A 187 19.67 3.25 -11.67
C VAL A 187 20.92 3.14 -12.55
N PRO A 188 21.82 4.15 -12.55
CA PRO A 188 23.04 4.12 -13.33
C PRO A 188 24.09 3.18 -12.72
N GLU A 189 24.57 2.18 -13.46
CA GLU A 189 25.64 1.29 -13.02
C GLU A 189 26.91 2.06 -12.60
N HIS A 190 27.27 3.10 -13.38
CA HIS A 190 28.48 3.90 -13.17
C HIS A 190 28.47 4.77 -11.91
N ALA A 191 27.31 5.07 -11.36
CA ALA A 191 27.15 6.02 -10.24
C ALA A 191 26.36 5.46 -9.05
N HIS A 192 25.96 4.18 -9.09
CA HIS A 192 25.29 3.53 -7.96
C HIS A 192 26.31 3.14 -6.88
N GLY A 193 26.02 3.45 -5.61
CA GLY A 193 26.90 3.14 -4.47
C GLY A 193 26.19 3.38 -3.13
N GLU A 194 26.90 3.25 -2.02
CA GLU A 194 26.34 3.29 -0.65
C GLU A 194 25.52 4.56 -0.33
N ASP A 195 25.84 5.67 -0.94
CA ASP A 195 25.16 6.96 -0.72
C ASP A 195 24.03 7.23 -1.73
N TYR A 196 23.74 6.31 -2.65
CA TYR A 196 22.78 6.51 -3.74
C TYR A 196 21.40 6.89 -3.24
N GLY A 197 20.89 6.24 -2.21
CA GLY A 197 19.57 6.53 -1.64
C GLY A 197 19.41 7.96 -1.12
N ALA A 198 20.51 8.62 -0.71
CA ALA A 198 20.51 10.01 -0.26
C ALA A 198 20.83 11.01 -1.38
N ASN A 199 21.52 10.57 -2.43
CA ASN A 199 21.98 11.42 -3.55
C ASN A 199 21.69 10.71 -4.90
N PRO A 200 20.42 10.45 -5.22
CA PRO A 200 20.07 9.68 -6.40
C PRO A 200 20.39 10.42 -7.69
N ILE A 201 20.97 9.71 -8.65
CA ILE A 201 21.10 10.10 -10.05
C ILE A 201 20.09 9.27 -10.84
N GLY A 202 19.16 9.92 -11.52
CA GLY A 202 18.09 9.23 -12.24
C GLY A 202 17.91 9.81 -13.64
N SER A 203 16.99 9.22 -14.39
CA SER A 203 16.59 9.63 -15.72
C SER A 203 15.14 10.13 -15.77
N GLY A 204 14.48 10.19 -14.62
CA GLY A 204 13.07 10.53 -14.49
C GLY A 204 12.76 12.01 -14.66
N ARG A 205 11.48 12.33 -14.46
CA ARG A 205 10.90 13.69 -14.64
C ARG A 205 11.45 14.72 -13.69
N TYR A 206 11.93 14.28 -12.52
CA TYR A 206 12.45 15.14 -11.46
C TYR A 206 13.84 14.70 -10.99
N MET A 207 14.53 15.63 -10.34
CA MET A 207 15.80 15.44 -9.65
C MET A 207 15.64 15.82 -8.18
N LEU A 208 16.33 15.14 -7.28
CA LEU A 208 16.41 15.57 -5.90
C LEU A 208 17.19 16.89 -5.80
N GLU A 209 16.56 17.95 -5.29
CA GLU A 209 17.23 19.23 -4.98
C GLU A 209 17.72 19.23 -3.54
N GLN A 210 16.88 18.79 -2.61
CA GLN A 210 17.19 18.75 -1.19
C GLN A 210 16.35 17.72 -0.46
N TRP A 211 16.94 17.05 0.51
CA TRP A 211 16.23 16.24 1.49
C TRP A 211 16.60 16.67 2.91
N GLY A 212 15.67 17.29 3.62
CA GLY A 212 15.74 17.55 5.07
C GLY A 212 15.02 16.44 5.82
N ARG A 213 15.78 15.44 6.30
CA ARG A 213 15.21 14.27 6.99
C ARG A 213 14.29 14.68 8.14
N GLY A 214 13.12 14.02 8.23
CA GLY A 214 12.06 14.33 9.18
C GLY A 214 11.32 15.65 8.91
N GLN A 215 11.54 16.29 7.77
CA GLN A 215 10.96 17.59 7.45
C GLN A 215 10.39 17.67 6.04
N GLN A 216 11.24 17.52 5.01
CA GLN A 216 10.83 17.75 3.62
C GLN A 216 11.74 17.08 2.60
N VAL A 217 11.17 16.82 1.44
CA VAL A 217 11.87 16.51 0.19
C VAL A 217 11.55 17.59 -0.82
N ILE A 218 12.56 18.10 -1.51
CA ILE A 218 12.41 19.09 -2.57
C ILE A 218 12.91 18.48 -3.87
N LEU A 219 12.03 18.43 -4.85
CA LEU A 219 12.31 17.98 -6.19
C LEU A 219 12.29 19.17 -7.15
N LYS A 220 13.17 19.16 -8.17
CA LYS A 220 13.15 20.09 -9.29
C LYS A 220 13.01 19.32 -10.60
N ALA A 221 12.36 19.91 -11.59
CA ALA A 221 12.23 19.34 -12.92
C ALA A 221 13.59 18.98 -13.52
N ASN A 222 13.68 17.82 -14.17
CA ASN A 222 14.84 17.40 -14.92
C ASN A 222 14.81 18.09 -16.31
N PRO A 223 15.77 19.00 -16.61
CA PRO A 223 15.78 19.71 -17.89
C PRO A 223 16.10 18.82 -19.10
N ASP A 224 16.71 17.67 -18.86
CA ASP A 224 17.14 16.71 -19.89
C ASP A 224 16.20 15.49 -19.97
N TYR A 225 15.01 15.57 -19.35
CA TYR A 225 14.02 14.51 -19.44
C TYR A 225 13.57 14.28 -20.88
N TYR A 226 13.56 13.02 -21.30
CA TYR A 226 13.24 12.62 -22.68
C TYR A 226 11.76 12.75 -23.07
N GLY A 227 10.86 12.90 -22.08
CA GLY A 227 9.42 13.06 -22.29
C GLY A 227 9.00 14.53 -22.31
N GLU A 228 7.72 14.79 -22.03
CA GLU A 228 7.22 16.14 -21.89
C GLU A 228 7.81 16.83 -20.65
N ALA A 229 8.22 18.09 -20.80
CA ALA A 229 8.77 18.85 -19.69
C ALA A 229 7.72 19.04 -18.59
N PRO A 230 8.05 18.79 -17.31
CA PRO A 230 7.14 19.00 -16.20
C PRO A 230 6.61 20.45 -16.14
N LYS A 231 5.30 20.60 -16.00
CA LYS A 231 4.65 21.91 -15.82
C LYS A 231 4.96 22.49 -14.42
N MET A 232 5.02 21.60 -13.40
CA MET A 232 5.53 21.96 -12.07
C MET A 232 7.04 21.81 -12.06
N GLU A 233 7.75 22.94 -12.10
CA GLU A 233 9.23 22.95 -12.11
C GLU A 233 9.83 22.59 -10.75
N ARG A 234 9.06 22.75 -9.67
CA ARG A 234 9.51 22.47 -8.31
C ARG A 234 8.38 21.90 -7.46
N VAL A 235 8.66 20.81 -6.78
CA VAL A 235 7.74 20.12 -5.86
C VAL A 235 8.36 20.06 -4.48
N VAL A 236 7.67 20.63 -3.50
CA VAL A 236 8.10 20.60 -2.10
C VAL A 236 7.15 19.67 -1.35
N VAL A 237 7.62 18.50 -0.96
CA VAL A 237 6.89 17.59 -0.09
C VAL A 237 7.30 17.85 1.35
N VAL A 238 6.35 18.20 2.21
CA VAL A 238 6.57 18.41 3.65
C VAL A 238 5.88 17.30 4.43
N PHE A 239 6.55 16.74 5.42
CA PHE A 239 6.02 15.67 6.25
C PHE A 239 5.50 16.23 7.57
N MET A 240 4.25 15.93 7.91
CA MET A 240 3.64 16.44 9.15
C MET A 240 2.48 15.58 9.62
N GLU A 241 2.17 15.65 10.89
CA GLU A 241 1.00 15.00 11.47
C GLU A 241 -0.30 15.62 10.96
N GLU A 242 -1.40 14.90 11.03
CA GLU A 242 -2.69 15.24 10.44
C GLU A 242 -3.23 16.62 10.93
N ASP A 243 -3.16 16.87 12.23
CA ASP A 243 -3.59 18.13 12.83
C ASP A 243 -2.68 19.32 12.45
N ALA A 244 -1.39 19.07 12.28
CA ALA A 244 -0.44 20.07 11.80
C ALA A 244 -0.68 20.38 10.32
N ALA A 245 -1.02 19.38 9.48
CA ALA A 245 -1.38 19.57 8.08
C ALA A 245 -2.65 20.45 7.96
N LEU A 246 -3.67 20.19 8.77
CA LEU A 246 -4.88 21.02 8.83
C LEU A 246 -4.57 22.47 9.29
N ALA A 247 -3.66 22.64 10.25
CA ALA A 247 -3.24 23.97 10.67
C ALA A 247 -2.46 24.71 9.57
N ALA A 248 -1.61 24.01 8.81
CA ALA A 248 -0.87 24.56 7.68
C ALA A 248 -1.81 24.99 6.53
N VAL A 249 -2.86 24.22 6.25
CA VAL A 249 -3.96 24.59 5.33
C VAL A 249 -4.62 25.89 5.77
N ARG A 250 -5.05 25.97 7.03
CA ARG A 250 -5.68 27.18 7.59
C ARG A 250 -4.78 28.42 7.58
N ALA A 251 -3.48 28.21 7.68
CA ALA A 251 -2.47 29.28 7.59
C ALA A 251 -2.07 29.62 6.15
N GLY A 252 -2.56 28.88 5.13
CA GLY A 252 -2.20 29.05 3.74
C GLY A 252 -0.74 28.71 3.42
N GLN A 253 -0.12 27.80 4.18
CA GLN A 253 1.31 27.45 4.08
C GLN A 253 1.59 26.31 3.10
N VAL A 254 0.58 25.53 2.72
CA VAL A 254 0.67 24.42 1.77
C VAL A 254 -0.35 24.58 0.67
N ASP A 255 -0.14 23.94 -0.46
CA ASP A 255 -1.05 24.05 -1.61
C ASP A 255 -2.00 22.87 -1.70
N ILE A 256 -1.55 21.69 -1.28
CA ILE A 256 -2.38 20.51 -1.12
C ILE A 256 -1.91 19.74 0.11
N ALA A 257 -2.83 19.24 0.92
CA ALA A 257 -2.51 18.54 2.15
C ALA A 257 -3.42 17.34 2.35
N TYR A 258 -2.84 16.19 2.71
CA TYR A 258 -3.57 15.03 3.16
C TYR A 258 -4.50 15.37 4.33
N THR A 259 -5.68 14.77 4.32
CA THR A 259 -6.64 14.81 5.43
C THR A 259 -7.39 13.48 5.50
N SER A 260 -8.06 13.22 6.61
CA SER A 260 -8.88 12.03 6.77
C SER A 260 -10.38 12.34 6.64
N ALA A 261 -11.19 11.28 6.51
CA ALA A 261 -12.64 11.40 6.52
C ALA A 261 -13.16 12.08 7.79
N THR A 262 -12.48 11.89 8.92
CA THR A 262 -12.84 12.49 10.22
C THR A 262 -12.68 14.01 10.26
N TYR A 263 -11.85 14.58 9.36
CA TYR A 263 -11.63 16.03 9.21
C TYR A 263 -12.19 16.61 7.90
N SER A 264 -12.88 15.80 7.10
CA SER A 264 -13.37 16.20 5.77
C SER A 264 -14.30 17.42 5.78
N ASP A 265 -14.99 17.68 6.88
CA ASP A 265 -15.87 18.84 7.10
C ASP A 265 -15.13 20.11 7.56
N GLN A 266 -13.83 20.01 7.85
CA GLN A 266 -13.00 21.11 8.34
C GLN A 266 -12.53 22.04 7.22
N THR A 267 -13.48 22.68 6.53
CA THR A 267 -13.19 23.57 5.39
C THR A 267 -12.31 24.78 5.78
N SER A 268 -11.54 25.29 4.82
CA SER A 268 -10.72 26.49 4.95
C SER A 268 -10.92 27.43 3.76
N GLU A 269 -10.91 28.74 4.00
CA GLU A 269 -11.03 29.72 2.92
C GLU A 269 -9.89 29.56 1.91
N GLY A 270 -10.24 29.51 0.61
CA GLY A 270 -9.28 29.32 -0.49
C GLY A 270 -8.86 27.87 -0.73
N TYR A 271 -9.50 26.92 -0.07
CA TYR A 271 -9.30 25.48 -0.28
C TYR A 271 -10.62 24.77 -0.55
N GLU A 272 -10.52 23.68 -1.24
CA GLU A 272 -11.62 22.73 -1.47
C GLU A 272 -11.18 21.32 -1.09
N LEU A 273 -12.14 20.47 -0.72
CA LEU A 273 -11.86 19.05 -0.51
C LEU A 273 -11.73 18.37 -1.87
N PHE A 274 -10.65 17.64 -2.06
CA PHE A 274 -10.35 16.83 -3.22
C PHE A 274 -10.26 15.37 -2.79
N ALA A 275 -11.11 14.51 -3.36
CA ALA A 275 -11.15 13.09 -3.07
C ALA A 275 -10.61 12.30 -4.27
N CYS A 276 -9.73 11.34 -3.99
CA CYS A 276 -9.21 10.40 -4.97
C CYS A 276 -9.78 9.02 -4.70
N GLU A 277 -10.30 8.37 -5.73
CA GLU A 277 -10.69 6.96 -5.68
C GLU A 277 -9.47 6.09 -5.38
N THR A 278 -9.70 4.99 -4.68
CA THR A 278 -8.64 4.07 -4.25
C THR A 278 -9.05 2.62 -4.40
N VAL A 279 -8.06 1.74 -4.33
CA VAL A 279 -8.22 0.32 -4.00
C VAL A 279 -7.82 0.06 -2.53
N ASP A 280 -7.70 1.12 -1.71
CA ASP A 280 -7.26 1.05 -0.30
C ASP A 280 -8.37 0.52 0.61
N SER A 281 -8.35 -0.78 0.87
CA SER A 281 -9.36 -1.51 1.63
C SER A 281 -9.03 -1.61 3.11
N ARG A 282 -10.06 -1.51 3.96
CA ARG A 282 -9.98 -1.82 5.39
C ARG A 282 -10.68 -3.14 5.65
N GLY A 283 -9.93 -4.11 6.21
CA GLY A 283 -10.43 -5.45 6.50
C GLY A 283 -9.91 -5.99 7.82
N ILE A 284 -10.69 -6.87 8.46
CA ILE A 284 -10.30 -7.55 9.69
C ILE A 284 -10.00 -9.01 9.35
N SER A 285 -8.76 -9.45 9.64
CA SER A 285 -8.38 -10.84 9.54
C SER A 285 -9.05 -11.68 10.65
N LEU A 286 -9.55 -12.86 10.30
CA LEU A 286 -10.25 -13.75 11.22
C LEU A 286 -9.50 -15.09 11.29
N PRO A 287 -8.61 -15.32 12.30
CA PRO A 287 -7.92 -16.59 12.46
C PRO A 287 -8.88 -17.78 12.40
N SER A 288 -8.63 -18.72 11.49
CA SER A 288 -9.57 -19.81 11.15
C SER A 288 -9.30 -21.13 11.86
N ILE A 289 -8.22 -21.18 12.66
CA ILE A 289 -7.80 -22.34 13.45
C ILE A 289 -8.00 -22.09 14.93
N ALA A 290 -8.12 -23.16 15.74
CA ALA A 290 -8.27 -23.05 17.18
C ALA A 290 -6.99 -22.53 17.85
N ALA A 291 -7.14 -21.81 18.97
CA ALA A 291 -6.02 -21.27 19.74
C ALA A 291 -5.05 -22.35 20.25
N GLY A 292 -3.85 -21.93 20.63
CA GLY A 292 -2.82 -22.81 21.18
C GLY A 292 -1.88 -23.42 20.16
N GLN A 293 -1.93 -22.96 18.91
CA GLN A 293 -1.00 -23.29 17.83
C GLN A 293 0.04 -22.18 17.66
N THR A 294 1.05 -22.41 16.83
CA THR A 294 2.04 -21.42 16.42
C THR A 294 2.16 -21.42 14.90
N LYS A 295 2.50 -20.26 14.34
CA LYS A 295 2.86 -20.09 12.93
C LYS A 295 4.21 -19.37 12.85
N ALA A 296 5.05 -19.83 11.93
CA ALA A 296 6.32 -19.19 11.66
C ALA A 296 6.12 -17.97 10.75
N ASP A 297 6.80 -16.87 11.08
CA ASP A 297 7.01 -15.74 10.21
C ASP A 297 8.53 -15.47 10.17
N GLY A 298 9.17 -15.85 9.08
CA GLY A 298 10.61 -15.85 8.95
C GLY A 298 11.30 -16.70 10.02
N ALA A 299 12.13 -16.07 10.87
CA ALA A 299 12.85 -16.75 11.94
C ALA A 299 12.07 -16.82 13.28
N ASN A 300 10.88 -16.24 13.34
CA ASN A 300 10.07 -16.14 14.55
C ASN A 300 8.90 -17.13 14.51
N GLU A 301 8.48 -17.60 15.67
CA GLU A 301 7.21 -18.31 15.86
C GLU A 301 6.28 -17.44 16.70
N TYR A 302 5.07 -17.21 16.17
CA TYR A 302 4.04 -16.44 16.85
C TYR A 302 2.87 -17.33 17.26
N PRO A 303 2.13 -16.98 18.34
CA PRO A 303 0.87 -17.62 18.65
C PRO A 303 -0.09 -17.58 17.47
N ALA A 304 -0.81 -18.66 17.22
CA ALA A 304 -1.79 -18.73 16.15
C ALA A 304 -3.10 -19.34 16.63
N GLY A 305 -4.20 -18.91 15.96
CA GLY A 305 -5.54 -19.41 16.20
C GLY A 305 -6.31 -18.67 17.29
N ASN A 306 -7.63 -18.73 17.17
CA ASN A 306 -8.59 -18.06 18.06
C ASN A 306 -9.82 -18.94 18.26
N ASP A 307 -10.21 -19.22 19.50
CA ASP A 307 -11.27 -20.18 19.80
C ASP A 307 -12.67 -19.70 19.41
N VAL A 308 -12.87 -18.42 19.17
CA VAL A 308 -14.14 -17.85 18.69
C VAL A 308 -14.19 -17.80 17.17
N THR A 309 -13.17 -17.20 16.54
CA THR A 309 -13.15 -17.03 15.09
C THR A 309 -12.80 -18.31 14.33
N CYS A 310 -12.26 -19.36 14.99
CA CYS A 310 -12.06 -20.66 14.35
C CYS A 310 -13.39 -21.34 13.97
N ASP A 311 -14.51 -21.00 14.63
CA ASP A 311 -15.84 -21.47 14.22
C ASP A 311 -16.27 -20.75 12.93
N LEU A 312 -16.39 -21.52 11.85
CA LEU A 312 -16.79 -21.01 10.53
C LEU A 312 -18.12 -20.25 10.58
N THR A 313 -19.06 -20.71 11.43
CA THR A 313 -20.36 -20.05 11.56
C THR A 313 -20.24 -18.64 12.14
N VAL A 314 -19.32 -18.44 13.09
CA VAL A 314 -19.02 -17.10 13.64
C VAL A 314 -18.48 -16.20 12.56
N ARG A 315 -17.49 -16.64 11.78
CA ARG A 315 -16.91 -15.83 10.69
C ARG A 315 -17.96 -15.45 9.64
N ARG A 316 -18.82 -16.39 9.25
CA ARG A 316 -19.94 -16.13 8.33
C ARG A 316 -20.96 -15.16 8.92
N ALA A 317 -21.35 -15.36 10.18
CA ALA A 317 -22.28 -14.47 10.87
C ALA A 317 -21.75 -13.03 10.97
N ILE A 318 -20.46 -12.86 11.27
CA ILE A 318 -19.79 -11.55 11.24
C ILE A 318 -19.95 -10.91 9.86
N ASN A 319 -19.64 -11.64 8.78
CA ASN A 319 -19.72 -11.11 7.41
C ASN A 319 -21.13 -10.70 6.98
N TYR A 320 -22.16 -11.49 7.35
CA TYR A 320 -23.55 -11.17 7.05
C TYR A 320 -24.13 -10.09 7.98
N GLY A 321 -23.60 -9.97 9.20
CA GLY A 321 -24.11 -9.03 10.20
C GLY A 321 -23.52 -7.62 10.11
N VAL A 322 -22.40 -7.42 9.39
CA VAL A 322 -21.76 -6.12 9.23
C VAL A 322 -22.53 -5.25 8.23
N ASP A 323 -22.96 -4.08 8.66
CA ASP A 323 -23.51 -3.03 7.82
C ASP A 323 -22.38 -2.11 7.33
N ARG A 324 -21.86 -2.43 6.15
CA ARG A 324 -20.77 -1.70 5.51
C ARG A 324 -21.18 -0.30 5.08
N GLN A 325 -22.44 -0.15 4.62
CA GLN A 325 -22.92 1.17 4.22
C GLN A 325 -23.01 2.12 5.41
N ALA A 326 -23.46 1.62 6.57
CA ALA A 326 -23.46 2.42 7.79
C ALA A 326 -22.04 2.88 8.19
N MET A 327 -21.00 2.08 7.94
CA MET A 327 -19.61 2.51 8.15
C MET A 327 -19.20 3.64 7.22
N ILE A 328 -19.58 3.56 5.93
CA ILE A 328 -19.33 4.65 4.98
C ILE A 328 -20.00 5.93 5.43
N ASP A 329 -21.28 5.85 5.78
CA ASP A 329 -22.09 7.02 6.13
C ASP A 329 -21.68 7.64 7.47
N ASN A 330 -21.46 6.82 8.49
CA ASN A 330 -21.23 7.27 9.87
C ASN A 330 -19.76 7.55 10.21
N VAL A 331 -18.82 6.83 9.59
CA VAL A 331 -17.39 6.93 9.89
C VAL A 331 -16.65 7.70 8.81
N LEU A 332 -16.94 7.40 7.54
CA LEU A 332 -16.21 7.99 6.42
C LEU A 332 -16.90 9.23 5.82
N ASN A 333 -18.00 9.72 6.40
CA ASN A 333 -18.74 10.88 5.92
C ASN A 333 -19.12 10.77 4.42
N GLY A 334 -19.31 9.55 3.91
CA GLY A 334 -19.61 9.27 2.52
C GLY A 334 -18.38 9.16 1.60
N TYR A 335 -17.16 9.27 2.13
CA TYR A 335 -15.91 9.17 1.35
C TYR A 335 -15.35 7.75 1.41
N GLY A 336 -15.78 6.93 0.48
CA GLY A 336 -15.42 5.54 0.32
C GLY A 336 -16.57 4.69 -0.18
N THR A 337 -16.31 3.41 -0.34
CA THR A 337 -17.31 2.41 -0.78
C THR A 337 -17.28 1.18 0.11
N PRO A 338 -18.40 0.44 0.28
CA PRO A 338 -18.39 -0.84 0.96
C PRO A 338 -17.38 -1.81 0.33
N ALA A 339 -16.50 -2.42 1.15
CA ALA A 339 -15.55 -3.42 0.68
C ALA A 339 -15.98 -4.84 1.02
N TYR A 340 -15.72 -5.77 0.11
CA TYR A 340 -16.02 -7.20 0.22
C TYR A 340 -14.78 -8.08 -0.02
N SER A 341 -13.74 -7.52 -0.63
CA SER A 341 -12.43 -8.14 -0.84
C SER A 341 -11.32 -7.08 -0.82
N VAL A 342 -10.08 -7.52 -0.95
CA VAL A 342 -8.91 -6.63 -1.13
C VAL A 342 -8.84 -6.03 -2.54
N CYS A 343 -9.67 -6.52 -3.46
CA CYS A 343 -9.56 -6.21 -4.89
C CYS A 343 -10.94 -6.02 -5.58
N ASP A 344 -11.92 -5.48 -4.86
CA ASP A 344 -13.31 -5.34 -5.35
C ASP A 344 -13.44 -4.62 -6.70
N SER A 345 -12.63 -3.60 -6.92
CA SER A 345 -12.65 -2.79 -8.16
C SER A 345 -11.63 -3.24 -9.20
N SER A 346 -10.89 -4.30 -8.93
CA SER A 346 -9.89 -4.84 -9.84
C SER A 346 -10.47 -5.90 -10.78
N PRO A 347 -9.91 -6.11 -11.99
CA PRO A 347 -10.41 -7.12 -12.94
C PRO A 347 -10.37 -8.56 -12.38
N TRP A 348 -9.48 -8.84 -11.44
CA TRP A 348 -9.36 -10.14 -10.75
C TRP A 348 -10.24 -10.27 -9.52
N GLY A 349 -11.00 -9.24 -9.14
CA GLY A 349 -11.98 -9.29 -8.06
C GLY A 349 -13.18 -10.16 -8.43
N SER A 350 -13.64 -11.01 -7.50
CA SER A 350 -14.81 -11.85 -7.73
C SER A 350 -16.09 -11.12 -7.30
N PRO A 351 -17.11 -11.00 -8.17
CA PRO A 351 -18.39 -10.43 -7.79
C PRO A 351 -19.12 -11.28 -6.72
N ASP A 352 -18.76 -12.54 -6.58
CA ASP A 352 -19.34 -13.46 -5.59
C ASP A 352 -18.84 -13.22 -4.16
N MET A 353 -17.86 -12.32 -3.98
CA MET A 353 -17.44 -11.86 -2.64
C MET A 353 -18.50 -10.98 -1.99
N LYS A 354 -19.36 -10.34 -2.79
CA LYS A 354 -20.38 -9.43 -2.29
C LYS A 354 -21.50 -10.16 -1.58
N VAL A 355 -21.83 -9.68 -0.37
CA VAL A 355 -22.95 -10.17 0.44
C VAL A 355 -23.82 -9.01 0.89
N GLU A 356 -25.11 -9.25 0.99
CA GLU A 356 -26.06 -8.29 1.56
C GLU A 356 -26.02 -8.39 3.10
N THR A 357 -26.17 -7.26 3.77
CA THR A 357 -26.28 -7.21 5.23
C THR A 357 -27.61 -7.84 5.66
N ASP A 358 -27.55 -8.88 6.51
CA ASP A 358 -28.72 -9.53 7.08
C ASP A 358 -28.42 -9.97 8.54
N VAL A 359 -28.67 -9.07 9.47
CA VAL A 359 -28.42 -9.27 10.92
C VAL A 359 -29.28 -10.42 11.46
N GLU A 360 -30.51 -10.58 10.97
CA GLU A 360 -31.39 -11.65 11.45
C GLU A 360 -30.95 -13.01 10.91
N ALA A 361 -30.50 -13.10 9.67
CA ALA A 361 -29.88 -14.32 9.16
C ALA A 361 -28.58 -14.66 9.92
N ALA A 362 -27.76 -13.67 10.24
CA ALA A 362 -26.54 -13.85 11.01
C ALA A 362 -26.83 -14.40 12.43
N LYS A 363 -27.83 -13.83 13.14
CA LYS A 363 -28.27 -14.33 14.45
C LYS A 363 -28.79 -15.76 14.36
N LYS A 364 -29.59 -16.07 13.34
CA LYS A 364 -30.11 -17.41 13.09
C LYS A 364 -28.99 -18.43 12.85
N LEU A 365 -27.97 -18.09 12.07
CA LEU A 365 -26.80 -18.95 11.87
C LEU A 365 -26.13 -19.30 13.19
N LEU A 366 -25.94 -18.31 14.08
CA LEU A 366 -25.34 -18.51 15.40
C LEU A 366 -26.23 -19.41 16.28
N ASP A 367 -27.55 -19.19 16.29
CA ASP A 367 -28.52 -19.99 17.05
C ASP A 367 -28.50 -21.46 16.59
N GLU A 368 -28.55 -21.72 15.27
CA GLU A 368 -28.52 -23.06 14.69
C GLU A 368 -27.19 -23.78 14.95
N ALA A 369 -26.09 -23.06 15.07
CA ALA A 369 -24.78 -23.60 15.42
C ALA A 369 -24.57 -23.82 16.93
N GLY A 370 -25.56 -23.47 17.76
CA GLY A 370 -25.51 -23.67 19.22
C GLY A 370 -24.84 -22.54 20.01
N TRP A 371 -24.60 -21.40 19.41
CA TRP A 371 -24.16 -20.18 20.12
C TRP A 371 -25.34 -19.53 20.84
N ALA A 372 -25.60 -19.96 22.08
CA ALA A 372 -26.74 -19.51 22.87
C ALA A 372 -26.46 -18.14 23.51
N SER A 373 -27.47 -17.23 23.48
CA SER A 373 -27.38 -15.94 24.17
C SER A 373 -27.33 -16.09 25.70
N GLY A 374 -26.36 -15.44 26.33
CA GLY A 374 -26.25 -15.33 27.79
C GLY A 374 -27.19 -14.27 28.40
N GLU A 375 -27.28 -14.23 29.71
CA GLU A 375 -28.07 -13.22 30.45
C GLU A 375 -27.54 -11.78 30.22
N ASP A 376 -26.27 -11.65 29.91
CA ASP A 376 -25.58 -10.39 29.60
C ASP A 376 -25.64 -10.01 28.12
N GLY A 377 -26.35 -10.81 27.32
CA GLY A 377 -26.49 -10.59 25.87
C GLY A 377 -25.36 -11.18 25.02
N VAL A 378 -24.25 -11.64 25.63
CA VAL A 378 -23.15 -12.27 24.87
C VAL A 378 -23.41 -13.77 24.73
N ARG A 379 -23.16 -14.27 23.54
CA ARG A 379 -23.36 -15.70 23.21
C ARG A 379 -22.26 -16.58 23.78
N SER A 380 -22.58 -17.85 23.97
CA SER A 380 -21.59 -18.86 24.34
C SER A 380 -21.93 -20.22 23.74
N LYS A 381 -20.89 -21.04 23.48
CA LYS A 381 -21.00 -22.40 22.96
C LYS A 381 -19.90 -23.25 23.62
N ASP A 382 -20.27 -24.41 24.18
CA ASP A 382 -19.35 -25.38 24.81
C ASP A 382 -18.42 -24.75 25.89
N GLY A 383 -18.91 -23.71 26.58
CA GLY A 383 -18.13 -22.98 27.57
C GLY A 383 -17.25 -21.85 27.02
N ILE A 384 -17.18 -21.70 25.72
CA ILE A 384 -16.48 -20.62 25.05
C ILE A 384 -17.44 -19.44 24.91
N ARG A 385 -17.06 -18.27 25.43
CA ARG A 385 -17.78 -17.01 25.28
C ARG A 385 -17.46 -16.40 23.91
N ALA A 386 -18.45 -15.89 23.20
CA ALA A 386 -18.26 -15.16 21.92
C ALA A 386 -17.64 -13.78 22.21
N ALA A 387 -16.40 -13.77 22.65
CA ALA A 387 -15.66 -12.56 23.02
C ALA A 387 -14.20 -12.67 22.55
N PHE A 388 -13.68 -11.62 21.95
CA PHE A 388 -12.27 -11.55 21.52
C PHE A 388 -11.74 -10.13 21.52
N ASP A 389 -10.41 -10.03 21.64
CA ASP A 389 -9.69 -8.77 21.43
C ASP A 389 -9.52 -8.53 19.93
N MET A 390 -9.54 -7.26 19.50
CA MET A 390 -9.23 -6.84 18.14
C MET A 390 -8.26 -5.66 18.18
N TYR A 391 -7.15 -5.77 17.43
CA TYR A 391 -6.16 -4.70 17.33
C TYR A 391 -6.41 -3.78 16.13
N TYR A 392 -5.98 -2.53 16.28
CA TYR A 392 -5.86 -1.53 15.21
C TYR A 392 -4.66 -0.61 15.47
N ALA A 393 -4.09 -0.02 14.41
CA ALA A 393 -3.01 0.94 14.55
C ALA A 393 -3.50 2.22 15.23
N SER A 394 -2.89 2.60 16.35
CA SER A 394 -3.37 3.68 17.23
C SER A 394 -3.12 5.09 16.68
N ASP A 395 -2.29 5.23 15.66
CA ASP A 395 -1.96 6.47 14.95
C ASP A 395 -2.92 6.76 13.77
N ASP A 396 -3.93 5.92 13.54
CA ASP A 396 -4.91 6.05 12.47
C ASP A 396 -6.32 6.29 13.03
N SER A 397 -6.81 7.54 12.89
CA SER A 397 -8.12 7.95 13.40
C SER A 397 -9.29 7.24 12.69
N VAL A 398 -9.14 6.90 11.41
CA VAL A 398 -10.14 6.18 10.63
C VAL A 398 -10.22 4.73 11.10
N ARG A 399 -9.08 4.05 11.29
CA ARG A 399 -9.09 2.68 11.84
C ARG A 399 -9.69 2.63 13.23
N GLN A 400 -9.42 3.62 14.08
CA GLN A 400 -10.04 3.71 15.40
C GLN A 400 -11.56 3.80 15.32
N ALA A 401 -12.09 4.66 14.45
CA ALA A 401 -13.51 4.86 14.30
C ALA A 401 -14.20 3.63 13.66
N LEU A 402 -13.61 3.02 12.64
CA LEU A 402 -14.10 1.76 12.04
C LEU A 402 -14.10 0.61 13.05
N ALA A 403 -13.07 0.49 13.88
CA ALA A 403 -13.00 -0.51 14.95
C ALA A 403 -14.13 -0.34 15.97
N ALA A 404 -14.42 0.90 16.36
CA ALA A 404 -15.51 1.21 17.30
C ALA A 404 -16.88 0.87 16.71
N GLU A 405 -17.14 1.27 15.47
CA GLU A 405 -18.40 0.97 14.76
C GLU A 405 -18.56 -0.55 14.57
N PHE A 406 -17.51 -1.26 14.17
CA PHE A 406 -17.53 -2.72 14.07
C PHE A 406 -17.88 -3.38 15.40
N ALA A 407 -17.23 -2.97 16.49
CA ALA A 407 -17.51 -3.51 17.82
C ALA A 407 -18.95 -3.26 18.27
N ASP A 408 -19.54 -2.11 17.93
CA ASP A 408 -20.93 -1.82 18.25
C ASP A 408 -21.91 -2.67 17.42
N GLN A 409 -21.67 -2.88 16.15
CA GLN A 409 -22.47 -3.77 15.30
C GLN A 409 -22.39 -5.23 15.77
N MET A 410 -21.21 -5.70 16.22
CA MET A 410 -21.04 -7.06 16.73
C MET A 410 -21.86 -7.33 18.00
N LYS A 411 -22.13 -6.32 18.84
CA LYS A 411 -23.01 -6.45 20.01
C LYS A 411 -24.41 -6.88 19.64
N GLU A 412 -24.93 -6.46 18.49
CA GLU A 412 -26.24 -6.89 18.00
C GLU A 412 -26.31 -8.39 17.69
N LEU A 413 -25.17 -8.98 17.32
CA LEU A 413 -25.03 -10.42 17.10
C LEU A 413 -24.79 -11.19 18.40
N GLY A 414 -24.59 -10.50 19.53
CA GLY A 414 -24.17 -11.10 20.79
C GLY A 414 -22.70 -11.51 20.81
N ILE A 415 -21.85 -10.82 20.05
CA ILE A 415 -20.41 -10.99 20.03
C ILE A 415 -19.77 -9.77 20.69
N GLU A 416 -18.92 -10.00 21.70
CA GLU A 416 -18.20 -8.96 22.41
C GLU A 416 -16.83 -8.75 21.76
N VAL A 417 -16.55 -7.55 21.25
CA VAL A 417 -15.24 -7.18 20.67
C VAL A 417 -14.59 -6.12 21.52
N SER A 418 -13.43 -6.45 22.11
CA SER A 418 -12.59 -5.52 22.86
C SER A 418 -11.54 -4.90 21.96
N ILE A 419 -11.77 -3.66 21.52
CA ILE A 419 -10.84 -2.97 20.61
C ILE A 419 -9.60 -2.47 21.36
N LYS A 420 -8.42 -2.58 20.73
CA LYS A 420 -7.11 -2.22 21.28
C LYS A 420 -6.28 -1.46 20.26
N GLY A 421 -6.07 -0.17 20.52
CA GLY A 421 -5.12 0.63 19.74
C GLY A 421 -3.69 0.37 20.21
N ALA A 422 -2.78 0.06 19.28
CA ALA A 422 -1.38 -0.22 19.57
C ALA A 422 -0.46 0.20 18.40
N SER A 423 0.85 0.22 18.63
CA SER A 423 1.83 0.37 17.56
C SER A 423 1.92 -0.92 16.71
N TRP A 424 2.39 -0.83 15.47
CA TRP A 424 2.58 -2.02 14.65
C TRP A 424 3.54 -3.03 15.29
N ASP A 425 4.61 -2.59 15.95
CA ASP A 425 5.55 -3.47 16.67
C ASP A 425 4.85 -4.30 17.77
N ASP A 426 3.83 -3.73 18.42
CA ASP A 426 3.03 -4.42 19.43
C ASP A 426 1.93 -5.29 18.80
N ILE A 427 1.47 -4.98 17.59
CA ILE A 427 0.40 -5.70 16.87
C ILE A 427 0.94 -6.96 16.21
N TYR A 428 2.08 -6.90 15.49
CA TYR A 428 2.62 -8.03 14.72
C TYR A 428 2.77 -9.34 15.52
N PRO A 429 3.18 -9.35 16.80
CA PRO A 429 3.24 -10.59 17.57
C PRO A 429 1.90 -11.33 17.74
N HIS A 430 0.79 -10.68 17.38
CA HIS A 430 -0.58 -11.20 17.50
C HIS A 430 -1.23 -11.51 16.15
N GLU A 431 -0.54 -11.32 15.04
CA GLU A 431 -1.10 -11.31 13.68
C GLU A 431 -1.81 -12.61 13.26
N PHE A 432 -1.42 -13.75 13.82
CA PHE A 432 -2.03 -15.05 13.52
C PHE A 432 -3.01 -15.53 14.60
N SER A 433 -3.17 -14.81 15.71
CA SER A 433 -3.97 -15.25 16.84
C SER A 433 -5.13 -14.33 17.19
N THR A 434 -5.06 -13.08 16.80
CA THR A 434 -6.03 -12.05 17.17
C THR A 434 -6.55 -11.36 15.91
N PRO A 435 -7.86 -11.13 15.77
CA PRO A 435 -8.39 -10.27 14.73
C PRO A 435 -7.71 -8.90 14.73
N ILE A 436 -7.29 -8.43 13.56
CA ILE A 436 -6.60 -7.16 13.38
C ILE A 436 -7.26 -6.39 12.23
N LEU A 437 -7.49 -5.10 12.44
CA LEU A 437 -7.97 -4.20 11.41
C LEU A 437 -6.78 -3.67 10.59
N TRP A 438 -6.63 -4.27 9.42
CA TRP A 438 -5.58 -3.96 8.45
C TRP A 438 -6.01 -2.90 7.45
N GLY A 439 -5.04 -2.40 6.68
CA GLY A 439 -5.26 -1.69 5.42
C GLY A 439 -4.44 -2.38 4.34
N TRP A 440 -5.10 -2.67 3.23
CA TRP A 440 -4.55 -3.34 2.07
C TRP A 440 -5.15 -2.76 0.80
N GLY A 441 -4.48 -2.96 -0.31
CA GLY A 441 -4.98 -2.56 -1.62
C GLY A 441 -3.84 -2.25 -2.57
N SER A 442 -3.67 -3.11 -3.58
CA SER A 442 -2.65 -2.99 -4.60
C SER A 442 -3.29 -2.97 -5.99
N ASN A 443 -2.67 -2.24 -6.89
CA ASN A 443 -3.01 -2.29 -8.32
C ASN A 443 -2.43 -3.54 -9.01
N ALA A 444 -2.01 -4.55 -8.22
CA ALA A 444 -1.49 -5.84 -8.69
C ALA A 444 -2.21 -7.02 -8.00
N PRO A 445 -2.38 -8.17 -8.65
CA PRO A 445 -3.06 -9.33 -8.07
C PRO A 445 -2.22 -10.07 -7.00
N THR A 446 -0.94 -9.74 -6.88
CA THR A 446 0.01 -10.39 -5.95
C THR A 446 -0.40 -10.24 -4.50
N GLU A 447 -1.05 -9.15 -4.12
CA GLU A 447 -1.55 -8.97 -2.76
C GLU A 447 -2.69 -9.94 -2.43
N LEU A 448 -3.65 -10.14 -3.36
CA LEU A 448 -4.67 -11.19 -3.21
C LEU A 448 -4.02 -12.57 -3.05
N TYR A 449 -2.98 -12.86 -3.84
CA TYR A 449 -2.21 -14.10 -3.73
C TYR A 449 -1.66 -14.27 -2.31
N GLU A 450 -0.91 -13.29 -1.81
CA GLU A 450 -0.24 -13.36 -0.50
C GLU A 450 -1.20 -13.44 0.69
N LEU A 451 -2.35 -12.76 0.61
CA LEU A 451 -3.36 -12.80 1.67
C LEU A 451 -4.17 -14.12 1.68
N THR A 452 -4.13 -14.90 0.57
CA THR A 452 -5.00 -16.06 0.37
C THR A 452 -4.23 -17.38 0.30
N TYR A 453 -3.04 -17.39 -0.31
CA TYR A 453 -2.21 -18.59 -0.46
C TYR A 453 -1.83 -19.20 0.89
N SER A 454 -1.90 -20.53 1.03
CA SER A 454 -1.67 -21.23 2.32
C SER A 454 -0.33 -20.89 2.94
N GLN A 455 0.72 -20.68 2.12
CA GLN A 455 2.06 -20.27 2.55
C GLN A 455 2.33 -18.78 2.33
N GLY A 456 1.32 -18.00 1.94
CA GLY A 456 1.44 -16.56 1.80
C GLY A 456 1.81 -15.89 3.12
N TRP A 457 2.70 -14.91 3.05
CA TRP A 457 3.14 -14.18 4.25
C TRP A 457 1.97 -13.43 4.92
N GLY A 458 1.00 -12.98 4.13
CA GLY A 458 -0.20 -12.27 4.59
C GLY A 458 -1.38 -13.17 4.96
N ASN A 459 -1.22 -14.49 4.96
CA ASN A 459 -2.28 -15.42 5.38
C ASN A 459 -2.46 -15.42 6.92
N TYR A 460 -2.92 -14.28 7.44
CA TYR A 460 -3.17 -14.06 8.86
C TYR A 460 -4.32 -14.91 9.42
N ALA A 461 -5.21 -15.37 8.56
CA ALA A 461 -6.28 -16.28 8.94
C ALA A 461 -5.79 -17.71 9.19
N CYS A 462 -4.57 -18.05 8.84
CA CYS A 462 -4.03 -19.42 8.88
C CYS A 462 -4.92 -20.42 8.11
N TYR A 463 -5.48 -19.99 6.97
CA TYR A 463 -6.31 -20.82 6.12
C TYR A 463 -5.44 -21.65 5.18
N ASP A 464 -5.73 -22.95 5.09
CA ASP A 464 -4.98 -23.91 4.26
C ASP A 464 -5.96 -24.63 3.34
N ASN A 465 -5.76 -24.46 2.02
CA ASN A 465 -6.58 -25.13 1.00
C ASN A 465 -5.81 -25.31 -0.31
N ALA A 466 -5.37 -26.53 -0.58
CA ALA A 466 -4.55 -26.86 -1.74
C ALA A 466 -5.23 -26.61 -3.11
N GLU A 467 -6.57 -26.59 -3.18
CA GLU A 467 -7.27 -26.28 -4.43
C GLU A 467 -7.27 -24.78 -4.71
N ILE A 468 -7.41 -23.96 -3.66
CA ILE A 468 -7.27 -22.52 -3.76
C ILE A 468 -5.82 -22.15 -4.14
N ASP A 469 -4.84 -22.79 -3.52
CA ASP A 469 -3.43 -22.63 -3.86
C ASP A 469 -3.16 -22.95 -5.34
N SER A 470 -3.79 -24.02 -5.86
CA SER A 470 -3.67 -24.40 -7.29
C SER A 470 -4.22 -23.32 -8.22
N TYR A 471 -5.38 -22.72 -7.91
CA TYR A 471 -5.91 -21.61 -8.70
C TYR A 471 -4.97 -20.40 -8.71
N LEU A 472 -4.40 -20.08 -7.56
CA LEU A 472 -3.48 -18.95 -7.42
C LEU A 472 -2.15 -19.19 -8.15
N ASP A 473 -1.57 -20.39 -8.04
CA ASP A 473 -0.36 -20.76 -8.75
C ASP A 473 -0.57 -20.79 -10.27
N GLU A 474 -1.70 -21.35 -10.74
CA GLU A 474 -2.08 -21.35 -12.16
C GLU A 474 -2.30 -19.93 -12.67
N ALA A 475 -2.92 -19.05 -11.87
CA ALA A 475 -3.15 -17.66 -12.25
C ALA A 475 -1.85 -16.91 -12.53
N LEU A 476 -0.82 -17.10 -11.72
CA LEU A 476 0.48 -16.46 -11.93
C LEU A 476 1.28 -17.09 -13.08
N ALA A 477 0.96 -18.35 -13.47
CA ALA A 477 1.73 -19.08 -14.46
C ALA A 477 1.25 -18.89 -15.90
N VAL A 478 0.04 -18.39 -16.16
CA VAL A 478 -0.43 -18.10 -17.53
C VAL A 478 0.37 -16.93 -18.13
N PRO A 479 0.65 -16.96 -19.46
CA PRO A 479 1.54 -15.96 -20.07
C PRO A 479 1.03 -14.51 -20.01
N TYR A 480 -0.29 -14.32 -20.10
CA TYR A 480 -0.92 -13.00 -20.10
C TYR A 480 -1.77 -12.82 -18.86
N ILE A 481 -1.65 -11.66 -18.24
CA ILE A 481 -2.33 -11.37 -16.97
C ILE A 481 -3.86 -11.42 -17.10
N GLU A 482 -4.40 -11.04 -18.25
CA GLU A 482 -5.84 -11.05 -18.51
C GLU A 482 -6.42 -12.47 -18.48
N ASP A 483 -5.63 -13.49 -18.87
CA ASP A 483 -6.01 -14.90 -18.81
C ASP A 483 -6.05 -15.45 -17.37
N SER A 484 -5.46 -14.72 -16.41
CA SER A 484 -5.40 -15.11 -14.99
C SER A 484 -6.64 -14.69 -14.19
N TYR A 485 -7.42 -13.72 -14.66
CA TYR A 485 -8.48 -13.09 -13.85
C TYR A 485 -9.53 -14.09 -13.36
N GLU A 486 -9.98 -15.00 -14.23
CA GLU A 486 -10.95 -16.04 -13.83
C GLU A 486 -10.39 -16.99 -12.76
N LEU A 487 -9.08 -17.27 -12.78
CA LEU A 487 -8.43 -18.12 -11.80
C LEU A 487 -8.34 -17.42 -10.42
N PHE A 488 -7.96 -16.14 -10.40
CA PHE A 488 -8.01 -15.34 -9.18
C PHE A 488 -9.44 -15.21 -8.62
N GLN A 489 -10.46 -15.07 -9.48
CA GLN A 489 -11.86 -15.07 -9.05
C GLN A 489 -12.28 -16.41 -8.45
N LYS A 490 -11.84 -17.55 -9.04
CA LYS A 490 -12.09 -18.88 -8.48
C LYS A 490 -11.41 -19.10 -7.14
N ALA A 491 -10.20 -18.57 -6.92
CA ALA A 491 -9.55 -18.62 -5.61
C ALA A 491 -10.37 -17.89 -4.53
N GLN A 492 -11.07 -16.83 -4.89
CA GLN A 492 -11.99 -16.14 -3.99
C GLN A 492 -13.28 -16.95 -3.78
N TRP A 493 -13.88 -17.47 -4.86
CA TRP A 493 -15.07 -18.33 -4.80
C TRP A 493 -15.27 -19.12 -6.10
N ASP A 494 -15.21 -20.46 -6.06
CA ASP A 494 -15.42 -21.35 -7.22
C ASP A 494 -16.85 -21.90 -7.34
N GLY A 495 -17.76 -21.47 -6.45
CA GLY A 495 -19.13 -21.99 -6.35
C GLY A 495 -19.33 -23.02 -5.22
N THR A 496 -18.24 -23.53 -4.64
CA THR A 496 -18.25 -24.54 -3.56
C THR A 496 -17.33 -24.17 -2.41
N GLN A 497 -16.18 -23.61 -2.69
CA GLN A 497 -15.16 -23.23 -1.73
C GLN A 497 -14.45 -21.93 -2.16
N GLY A 498 -13.66 -21.35 -1.25
CA GLY A 498 -12.95 -20.10 -1.41
C GLY A 498 -12.97 -19.31 -0.12
N VAL A 499 -12.34 -18.13 -0.16
CA VAL A 499 -12.25 -17.24 1.00
C VAL A 499 -13.48 -16.33 1.18
N ALA A 500 -14.43 -16.38 0.26
CA ALA A 500 -15.66 -15.60 0.29
C ALA A 500 -16.48 -15.77 1.59
N PRO A 501 -17.37 -14.83 1.92
CA PRO A 501 -18.24 -14.88 3.10
C PRO A 501 -19.07 -16.16 3.20
N GLN A 502 -19.54 -16.72 2.08
CA GLN A 502 -20.26 -18.02 2.02
C GLN A 502 -19.31 -19.21 2.06
N GLY A 503 -18.01 -19.02 1.84
CA GLY A 503 -16.94 -20.02 1.93
C GLY A 503 -16.28 -20.05 3.29
N ALA A 504 -14.96 -19.92 3.32
CA ALA A 504 -14.15 -19.93 4.55
C ALA A 504 -14.26 -18.64 5.37
N ALA A 505 -14.71 -17.52 4.77
CA ALA A 505 -14.92 -16.23 5.43
C ALA A 505 -13.70 -15.80 6.28
N THR A 506 -12.51 -15.88 5.71
CA THR A 506 -11.22 -15.67 6.38
C THR A 506 -10.98 -14.22 6.77
N TRP A 507 -11.69 -13.30 6.11
CA TRP A 507 -11.68 -11.86 6.37
C TRP A 507 -13.10 -11.34 6.47
N VAL A 508 -13.27 -10.22 7.15
CA VAL A 508 -14.41 -9.32 6.98
C VAL A 508 -13.89 -7.98 6.48
N TRP A 509 -14.13 -7.70 5.22
CA TRP A 509 -13.81 -6.42 4.60
C TRP A 509 -14.89 -5.41 4.91
N LEU A 510 -14.53 -4.17 5.20
CA LEU A 510 -15.42 -3.13 5.72
C LEU A 510 -15.65 -2.02 4.71
N ALA A 511 -14.57 -1.38 4.26
CA ALA A 511 -14.62 -0.20 3.41
C ALA A 511 -13.38 -0.08 2.53
N ASN A 512 -13.55 0.37 1.29
CA ASN A 512 -12.49 1.03 0.53
C ASN A 512 -12.55 2.51 0.88
N VAL A 513 -11.44 3.09 1.32
CA VAL A 513 -11.39 4.48 1.82
C VAL A 513 -10.85 5.40 0.75
N ASP A 514 -11.54 6.50 0.46
CA ASP A 514 -11.00 7.52 -0.44
C ASP A 514 -9.81 8.23 0.20
N HIS A 515 -8.80 8.57 -0.61
CA HIS A 515 -7.72 9.44 -0.17
C HIS A 515 -8.15 10.90 -0.33
N LEU A 516 -8.20 11.62 0.79
CA LEU A 516 -8.75 12.97 0.87
C LEU A 516 -7.64 14.01 1.04
N TYR A 517 -7.81 15.14 0.36
CA TYR A 517 -6.88 16.25 0.42
C TYR A 517 -7.62 17.58 0.49
N PHE A 518 -7.11 18.53 1.28
CA PHE A 518 -7.45 19.94 1.12
C PHE A 518 -6.55 20.53 0.05
N LYS A 519 -7.15 20.90 -1.08
CA LYS A 519 -6.47 21.43 -2.26
C LYS A 519 -6.75 22.91 -2.41
N ARG A 520 -5.73 23.74 -2.61
CA ARG A 520 -5.88 25.19 -2.84
C ARG A 520 -6.65 25.45 -4.12
N THR A 521 -7.63 26.36 -4.05
CA THR A 521 -8.40 26.79 -5.23
C THR A 521 -7.47 27.37 -6.30
N GLY A 522 -7.63 26.91 -7.55
CA GLY A 522 -6.78 27.28 -8.67
C GLY A 522 -5.58 26.36 -8.90
N LEU A 523 -5.33 25.37 -8.03
CA LEU A 523 -4.42 24.26 -8.35
C LEU A 523 -5.17 23.22 -9.19
N GLU A 524 -4.75 23.05 -10.42
CA GLU A 524 -5.26 22.02 -11.33
C GLU A 524 -4.42 20.75 -11.16
N VAL A 525 -5.01 19.75 -10.50
CA VAL A 525 -4.43 18.42 -10.33
C VAL A 525 -4.86 17.56 -11.53
N ALA A 526 -3.91 16.83 -12.13
CA ALA A 526 -4.21 15.92 -13.24
C ALA A 526 -5.09 14.76 -12.77
N GLU A 527 -5.80 14.13 -13.70
CA GLU A 527 -6.60 12.93 -13.44
C GLU A 527 -5.75 11.86 -12.75
N GLN A 528 -6.26 11.33 -11.64
CA GLN A 528 -5.57 10.35 -10.84
C GLN A 528 -6.00 8.93 -11.22
N LYS A 529 -5.06 7.99 -11.28
CA LYS A 529 -5.41 6.56 -11.27
C LYS A 529 -5.87 6.16 -9.86
N PRO A 530 -6.61 5.05 -9.69
CA PRO A 530 -6.97 4.57 -8.37
C PRO A 530 -5.73 4.41 -7.49
N HIS A 531 -5.73 5.07 -6.32
CA HIS A 531 -4.58 5.02 -5.43
C HIS A 531 -4.53 3.65 -4.73
N PRO A 532 -3.38 2.97 -4.71
CA PRO A 532 -3.18 1.81 -3.85
C PRO A 532 -3.11 2.24 -2.39
N HIS A 533 -3.18 1.26 -1.47
CA HIS A 533 -2.84 1.49 -0.07
C HIS A 533 -1.42 2.06 0.02
N GLY A 534 -1.23 3.11 0.82
CA GLY A 534 0.09 3.73 0.92
C GLY A 534 0.06 5.10 1.57
N HIS A 535 1.15 5.84 1.40
CA HIS A 535 1.48 6.98 2.24
C HIS A 535 1.49 8.33 1.49
N GLY A 536 0.65 8.50 0.49
CA GLY A 536 0.43 9.80 -0.18
C GLY A 536 1.32 10.04 -1.41
N TRP A 537 2.35 9.26 -1.69
CA TRP A 537 3.17 9.42 -2.89
C TRP A 537 2.41 9.16 -4.19
N SER A 538 1.35 8.35 -4.14
CA SER A 538 0.46 8.13 -5.28
C SER A 538 -0.18 9.42 -5.79
N LEU A 539 -0.46 10.38 -4.92
CA LEU A 539 -1.00 11.69 -5.32
C LEU A 539 -0.07 12.41 -6.31
N VAL A 540 1.23 12.37 -6.06
CA VAL A 540 2.23 13.15 -6.84
C VAL A 540 2.81 12.38 -8.02
N ASN A 541 2.34 11.16 -8.32
CA ASN A 541 2.87 10.36 -9.40
C ASN A 541 2.77 11.04 -10.78
N ASN A 542 1.82 11.96 -10.97
CA ASN A 542 1.64 12.76 -12.18
C ASN A 542 1.75 14.27 -11.94
N VAL A 543 2.50 14.69 -10.92
CA VAL A 543 2.67 16.10 -10.54
C VAL A 543 3.33 16.94 -11.64
N ASP A 544 4.02 16.31 -12.58
CA ASP A 544 4.56 16.91 -13.80
C ASP A 544 3.47 17.52 -14.69
N GLN A 545 2.24 17.01 -14.62
CA GLN A 545 1.10 17.45 -15.41
C GLN A 545 0.25 18.53 -14.71
N TRP A 546 0.49 18.79 -13.42
CA TRP A 546 -0.28 19.76 -12.66
C TRP A 546 0.01 21.20 -13.11
N SER A 547 -0.93 22.11 -12.88
CA SER A 547 -0.75 23.51 -13.23
C SER A 547 -1.52 24.44 -12.29
N TRP A 548 -1.16 25.70 -12.31
CA TRP A 548 -1.92 26.76 -11.71
C TRP A 548 -2.79 27.45 -12.77
N ALA A 549 -4.11 27.68 -12.45
CA ALA A 549 -5.04 28.38 -13.31
C ALA A 549 -4.70 29.87 -13.53
#